data_968ca514225f645f8205b210639ca987
#
_entry.id   968ca514225f645f8205b210639ca987
#
_cell.length_a   1.000
_cell.length_b   1.000
_cell.length_c   1.000
_cell.angle_alpha   90.00
_cell.angle_beta   90.00
_cell.angle_gamma   90.00
#
_symmetry.space_group_name_H-M   'P 1'
#
loop_
_entity.id
_entity.type
_entity.pdbx_description
1 polymer ?
#
loop_
_entity_poly.entity_id
_entity_poly.type
_entity_poly.pdbx_seq_one_letter_code
_entity_poly.pdbx_strand_id
1 'polypeptide(L)' 'MSGPSDFLKEAARLRDMAHRARRMAGQLSLDPDRLRLEEYAQELEAEAADWERRAAAGKTKE' A
#
# COMPACT_ATOMS: atom_id res chain seq x y z
N MET A 1 8.23 0.79 19.60
CA MET A 1 6.94 1.37 19.87
C MET A 1 6.22 1.77 18.62
N SER A 2 4.94 1.51 18.58
CA SER A 2 4.13 1.88 17.43
C SER A 2 3.49 3.24 17.67
N GLY A 3 3.60 4.11 16.68
CA GLY A 3 3.00 5.42 16.76
C GLY A 3 2.64 5.90 15.38
N PRO A 4 2.06 7.11 15.26
CA PRO A 4 1.66 7.62 13.94
C PRO A 4 2.81 7.65 12.95
N SER A 5 4.01 7.95 13.42
CA SER A 5 5.18 7.98 12.56
C SER A 5 5.48 6.59 11.99
N ASP A 6 5.39 5.56 12.85
CA ASP A 6 5.60 4.19 12.39
C ASP A 6 4.50 3.74 11.44
N PHE A 7 3.26 4.17 11.69
CA PHE A 7 2.16 3.85 10.80
C PHE A 7 2.38 4.44 9.42
N LEU A 8 2.88 5.67 9.37
CA LEU A 8 3.15 6.31 8.08
C LEU A 8 4.29 5.65 7.34
N LYS A 9 5.30 5.18 8.06
CA LYS A 9 6.38 4.43 7.44
C LYS A 9 5.88 3.14 6.82
N GLU A 10 5.00 2.45 7.54
CA GLU A 10 4.43 1.22 7.02
C GLU A 10 3.57 1.49 5.80
N ALA A 11 2.79 2.57 5.83
CA ALA A 11 1.99 2.94 4.68
C ALA A 11 2.87 3.23 3.46
N ALA A 12 3.95 3.94 3.68
CA ALA A 12 4.87 4.28 2.59
C ALA A 12 5.49 3.02 1.98
N ARG A 13 5.86 2.06 2.85
CA ARG A 13 6.42 0.81 2.38
C ARG A 13 5.41 0.05 1.52
N LEU A 14 4.17 0.01 1.96
CA LEU A 14 3.13 -0.69 1.22
C LEU A 14 2.84 -0.03 -0.11
N ARG A 15 2.84 1.31 -0.14
CA ARG A 15 2.62 2.01 -1.40
C ARG A 15 3.77 1.79 -2.37
N ASP A 16 5.00 1.70 -1.86
CA ASP A 16 6.14 1.40 -2.70
C ASP A 16 6.01 0.01 -3.31
N MET A 17 5.58 -0.96 -2.51
CA MET A 17 5.37 -2.32 -3.00
C MET A 17 4.26 -2.35 -4.05
N ALA A 18 3.19 -1.58 -3.83
CA ALA A 18 2.11 -1.51 -4.79
C ALA A 18 2.60 -0.93 -6.12
N HIS A 19 3.43 0.09 -6.03
CA HIS A 19 3.98 0.72 -7.21
C HIS A 19 4.83 -0.27 -8.02
N ARG A 20 5.65 -1.04 -7.32
CA ARG A 20 6.47 -2.05 -7.98
C ARG A 20 5.61 -3.11 -8.64
N ALA A 21 4.56 -3.53 -7.97
CA ALA A 21 3.66 -4.54 -8.54
C ALA A 21 3.01 -4.03 -9.82
N ARG A 22 2.60 -2.75 -9.84
CA ARG A 22 2.00 -2.18 -11.03
C ARG A 22 3.01 -2.08 -12.18
N ARG A 23 4.25 -1.75 -11.85
CA ARG A 23 5.27 -1.68 -12.89
C ARG A 23 5.55 -3.05 -13.48
N MET A 24 5.58 -4.07 -12.63
CA MET A 24 5.74 -5.44 -13.12
C MET A 24 4.55 -5.84 -13.98
N ALA A 25 3.34 -5.47 -13.56
CA ALA A 25 2.15 -5.80 -14.34
C ALA A 25 2.24 -5.19 -15.74
N GLY A 26 2.76 -3.99 -15.84
CA GLY A 26 2.89 -3.32 -17.12
C GLY A 26 3.87 -4.00 -18.07
N GLN A 27 4.74 -4.85 -17.54
CA GLN A 27 5.72 -5.57 -18.35
C GLN A 27 5.24 -6.95 -18.77
N LEU A 28 4.13 -7.42 -18.21
CA LEU A 28 3.62 -8.73 -18.54
C LEU A 28 2.70 -8.66 -19.75
N SER A 29 2.81 -9.67 -20.61
CA SER A 29 1.94 -9.75 -21.77
C SER A 29 0.73 -10.63 -21.53
N LEU A 30 0.74 -11.45 -20.47
CA LEU A 30 -0.38 -12.34 -20.18
C LEU A 30 -1.35 -11.64 -19.24
N ASP A 31 -2.59 -11.52 -19.66
CA ASP A 31 -3.62 -10.81 -18.92
C ASP A 31 -3.88 -11.38 -17.53
N PRO A 32 -4.00 -12.72 -17.36
CA PRO A 32 -4.25 -13.24 -16.00
C PRO A 32 -3.18 -12.85 -14.99
N ASP A 33 -1.91 -12.90 -15.39
CA ASP A 33 -0.82 -12.54 -14.49
C ASP A 33 -0.83 -11.06 -14.19
N ARG A 34 -1.14 -10.27 -15.21
CA ARG A 34 -1.23 -8.82 -15.04
C ARG A 34 -2.33 -8.46 -14.06
N LEU A 35 -3.49 -9.09 -14.22
CA LEU A 35 -4.61 -8.82 -13.33
C LEU A 35 -4.29 -9.18 -11.90
N ARG A 36 -3.59 -10.28 -11.68
CA ARG A 36 -3.21 -10.67 -10.32
C ARG A 36 -2.32 -9.64 -9.68
N LEU A 37 -1.35 -9.13 -10.42
CA LEU A 37 -0.46 -8.12 -9.87
C LEU A 37 -1.18 -6.82 -9.60
N GLU A 38 -2.13 -6.46 -10.46
CA GLU A 38 -2.91 -5.26 -10.23
C GLU A 38 -3.80 -5.39 -9.01
N GLU A 39 -4.40 -6.55 -8.83
CA GLU A 39 -5.20 -6.80 -7.63
C GLU A 39 -4.35 -6.75 -6.37
N TYR A 40 -3.17 -7.34 -6.45
CA TYR A 40 -2.24 -7.31 -5.34
C TYR A 40 -1.87 -5.87 -5.00
N ALA A 41 -1.60 -5.05 -6.02
CA ALA A 41 -1.28 -3.65 -5.79
C ALA A 41 -2.44 -2.92 -5.14
N GLN A 42 -3.67 -3.21 -5.56
CA GLN A 42 -4.83 -2.58 -4.94
C GLN A 42 -4.96 -2.95 -3.48
N GLU A 43 -4.70 -4.20 -3.15
CA GLU A 43 -4.75 -4.64 -1.75
C GLU A 43 -3.70 -3.94 -0.92
N LEU A 44 -2.51 -3.79 -1.47
CA LEU A 44 -1.44 -3.08 -0.76
C LEU A 44 -1.81 -1.62 -0.54
N GLU A 45 -2.42 -1.00 -1.53
CA GLU A 45 -2.83 0.39 -1.40
C GLU A 45 -3.95 0.56 -0.38
N ALA A 46 -4.86 -0.40 -0.32
CA ALA A 46 -5.92 -0.37 0.68
C ALA A 46 -5.34 -0.50 2.08
N GLU A 47 -4.35 -1.37 2.26
CA GLU A 47 -3.69 -1.50 3.55
C GLU A 47 -2.95 -0.22 3.91
N ALA A 48 -2.30 0.39 2.93
CA ALA A 48 -1.58 1.63 3.18
C ALA A 48 -2.54 2.72 3.63
N ALA A 49 -3.68 2.82 2.98
CA ALA A 49 -4.69 3.80 3.36
C ALA A 49 -5.18 3.56 4.79
N ASP A 50 -5.29 2.31 5.18
CA ASP A 50 -5.71 1.95 6.52
C ASP A 50 -4.69 2.44 7.56
N TRP A 51 -3.41 2.22 7.29
CA TRP A 51 -2.35 2.71 8.17
C TRP A 51 -2.36 4.23 8.25
N GLU A 52 -2.62 4.88 7.12
CA GLU A 52 -2.68 6.35 7.10
C GLU A 52 -3.84 6.86 7.93
N ARG A 53 -4.97 6.18 7.89
CA ARG A 53 -6.10 6.57 8.73
C ARG A 53 -5.78 6.40 10.21
N ARG A 54 -5.09 5.33 10.55
CA ARG A 54 -4.68 5.11 11.94
C ARG A 54 -3.73 6.19 12.39
N ALA A 55 -2.81 6.58 11.52
CA ALA A 55 -1.87 7.64 11.85
C ALA A 55 -2.61 8.95 12.09
N ALA A 56 -3.58 9.25 11.24
CA ALA A 56 -4.35 10.48 11.39
C ALA A 56 -5.18 10.47 12.68
N ALA A 57 -5.77 9.32 13.00
CA ALA A 57 -6.53 9.19 14.24
C ALA A 57 -5.65 9.38 15.45
N GLY A 58 -4.43 8.85 15.39
CA GLY A 58 -3.49 9.03 16.49
C GLY A 58 -3.11 10.48 16.69
N LYS A 59 -3.02 11.24 15.60
CA LYS A 59 -2.67 12.65 15.70
C LYS A 59 -3.78 13.49 16.28
N THR A 60 -5.03 13.15 15.94
CA THR A 60 -6.17 13.95 16.39
C THR A 60 -6.60 13.60 17.80
N LYS A 61 -6.13 12.51 18.30
CA LYS A 61 -6.49 12.09 19.65
C LYS A 61 -5.69 12.86 20.68
N GLU A 62 -6.35 13.40 21.63
CA GLU A 62 -5.70 14.16 22.69
C GLU A 62 -5.61 13.39 23.98
#